data_03673337f70ecaf01673b83279cb648b
#
_entry.id   03673337f70ecaf01673b83279cb648b
#
_cell.length_a   1.000
_cell.length_b   1.000
_cell.length_c   1.000
_cell.angle_alpha   90.00
_cell.angle_beta   90.00
_cell.angle_gamma   90.00
#
_symmetry.space_group_name_H-M   'P 1'
#
loop_
_entity.id
_entity.type
_entity.pdbx_description
1 polymer ?
#
loop_
_entity_poly.entity_id
_entity_poly.type
_entity_poly.pdbx_seq_one_letter_code
_entity_poly.pdbx_strand_id
1 'polypeptide(L)'
;NQTPLPMVMNILLWSVLGILGSFSVAWFGMRINTYANARTAFASLKGKAFPVMSLPLRSGMSIGVLLICVELVMMIIILLFIPRENAGACFIGFAIGESLGASALRICGGIFTKIADIGADLMKIIFKIDEDDARNPGVIADCTGDNAGDSVGPTADGFETYGVTGVALISFIVLAAGMSYTDNGSLALMADGIDIQARLIVWIFTMRLLMIITSVVSYMINNWFSKLRFGNKQDFDFEVPLTSLVWITSLLSIAVTFGVSYVMIGGMGEDLWWKLSVII
;
A
#
# COMPACT_ATOMS: atom_id res chain seq x y z
N ASN A 1 1.67 9.85 36.35
CA ASN A 1 0.86 10.39 35.25
C ASN A 1 0.03 9.26 34.67
N GLN A 2 -1.22 9.14 35.09
CA GLN A 2 -2.16 8.18 34.49
C GLN A 2 -2.79 8.86 33.26
N THR A 3 -2.68 8.24 32.11
CA THR A 3 -3.39 8.68 30.91
C THR A 3 -4.89 8.63 31.18
N PRO A 4 -5.66 9.67 30.86
CA PRO A 4 -7.10 9.68 31.11
C PRO A 4 -7.79 8.56 30.31
N LEU A 5 -8.72 7.85 30.96
CA LEU A 5 -9.44 6.71 30.36
C LEU A 5 -10.02 6.99 28.94
N PRO A 6 -10.60 8.18 28.67
CA PRO A 6 -11.09 8.50 27.33
C PRO A 6 -9.99 8.48 26.24
N MET A 7 -8.78 8.90 26.57
CA MET A 7 -7.64 8.87 25.62
C MET A 7 -7.24 7.42 25.31
N VAL A 8 -7.17 6.55 26.32
CA VAL A 8 -6.89 5.13 26.14
C VAL A 8 -7.95 4.48 25.23
N MET A 9 -9.22 4.77 25.47
CA MET A 9 -10.32 4.24 24.66
C MET A 9 -10.23 4.71 23.19
N ASN A 10 -9.85 5.96 22.94
CA ASN A 10 -9.65 6.47 21.59
C ASN A 10 -8.48 5.76 20.88
N ILE A 11 -7.35 5.57 21.56
CA ILE A 11 -6.20 4.85 20.98
C ILE A 11 -6.58 3.41 20.62
N LEU A 12 -7.29 2.71 21.52
CA LEU A 12 -7.76 1.36 21.27
C LEU A 12 -8.76 1.30 20.12
N LEU A 13 -9.67 2.26 20.02
CA LEU A 13 -10.62 2.36 18.90
C LEU A 13 -9.88 2.47 17.57
N TRP A 14 -8.87 3.35 17.48
CA TRP A 14 -8.08 3.50 16.27
C TRP A 14 -7.23 2.28 15.97
N SER A 15 -6.74 1.56 16.99
CA SER A 15 -6.05 0.28 16.77
C SER A 15 -7.00 -0.77 16.17
N VAL A 16 -8.22 -0.86 16.66
CA VAL A 16 -9.23 -1.76 16.07
C VAL A 16 -9.58 -1.34 14.64
N LEU A 17 -9.72 -0.04 14.37
CA LEU A 17 -9.96 0.47 13.01
C LEU A 17 -8.79 0.16 12.07
N GLY A 18 -7.55 0.21 12.54
CA GLY A 18 -6.36 -0.20 11.77
C GLY A 18 -6.40 -1.68 11.41
N ILE A 19 -6.72 -2.55 12.36
CA ILE A 19 -6.90 -4.00 12.11
C ILE A 19 -8.00 -4.21 11.05
N LEU A 20 -9.16 -3.58 11.22
CA LEU A 20 -10.28 -3.69 10.28
C LEU A 20 -9.93 -3.14 8.89
N GLY A 21 -9.10 -2.09 8.81
CA GLY A 21 -8.55 -1.55 7.57
C GLY A 21 -7.76 -2.61 6.81
N SER A 22 -6.77 -3.24 7.45
CA SER A 22 -5.97 -4.31 6.87
C SER A 22 -6.83 -5.48 6.39
N PHE A 23 -7.79 -5.92 7.19
CA PHE A 23 -8.69 -7.02 6.82
C PHE A 23 -9.61 -6.66 5.65
N SER A 24 -10.18 -5.46 5.62
CA SER A 24 -11.10 -5.05 4.55
C SER A 24 -10.39 -4.89 3.21
N VAL A 25 -9.19 -4.32 3.20
CA VAL A 25 -8.37 -4.16 1.98
C VAL A 25 -7.90 -5.52 1.47
N ALA A 26 -7.44 -6.41 2.35
CA ALA A 26 -7.05 -7.78 2.00
C ALA A 26 -8.23 -8.59 1.45
N TRP A 27 -9.41 -8.48 2.06
CA TRP A 27 -10.63 -9.12 1.58
C TRP A 27 -11.02 -8.65 0.18
N PHE A 28 -10.95 -7.34 -0.07
CA PHE A 28 -11.19 -6.78 -1.40
C PHE A 28 -10.16 -7.29 -2.41
N GLY A 29 -8.87 -7.27 -2.05
CA GLY A 29 -7.77 -7.72 -2.88
C GLY A 29 -7.95 -9.18 -3.31
N MET A 30 -8.23 -10.08 -2.36
CA MET A 30 -8.49 -11.48 -2.62
C MET A 30 -9.66 -11.68 -3.60
N ARG A 31 -10.78 -10.98 -3.40
CA ARG A 31 -11.95 -11.12 -4.30
C ARG A 31 -11.66 -10.64 -5.70
N ILE A 32 -11.02 -9.48 -5.86
CA ILE A 32 -10.70 -8.93 -7.17
C ILE A 32 -9.69 -9.81 -7.91
N ASN A 33 -8.66 -10.32 -7.22
CA ASN A 33 -7.67 -11.20 -7.82
C ASN A 33 -8.27 -12.54 -8.23
N THR A 34 -9.17 -13.12 -7.43
CA THR A 34 -9.89 -14.35 -7.79
C THR A 34 -10.70 -14.16 -9.09
N TYR A 35 -11.42 -13.04 -9.22
CA TYR A 35 -12.11 -12.73 -10.47
C TYR A 35 -11.16 -12.48 -11.65
N ALA A 36 -10.04 -11.80 -11.41
CA ALA A 36 -9.04 -11.53 -12.45
C ALA A 36 -8.38 -12.82 -12.91
N ASN A 37 -8.05 -13.74 -12.00
CA ASN A 37 -7.44 -15.02 -12.30
C ASN A 37 -8.31 -15.86 -13.25
N ALA A 38 -9.58 -16.05 -12.94
CA ALA A 38 -10.51 -16.75 -13.80
C ALA A 38 -10.60 -16.11 -15.21
N ARG A 39 -10.66 -14.77 -15.29
CA ARG A 39 -10.70 -14.05 -16.56
C ARG A 39 -9.40 -14.19 -17.36
N THR A 40 -8.25 -14.20 -16.67
CA THR A 40 -6.94 -14.38 -17.26
C THR A 40 -6.81 -15.78 -17.86
N ALA A 41 -7.25 -16.81 -17.14
CA ALA A 41 -7.29 -18.18 -17.63
C ALA A 41 -8.13 -18.31 -18.92
N PHE A 42 -9.34 -17.73 -18.95
CA PHE A 42 -10.14 -17.72 -20.17
C PHE A 42 -9.57 -16.84 -21.29
N ALA A 43 -8.80 -15.79 -20.95
CA ALA A 43 -8.15 -14.96 -21.95
C ALA A 43 -6.98 -15.68 -22.64
N SER A 44 -6.27 -16.55 -21.92
CA SER A 44 -5.18 -17.36 -22.48
C SER A 44 -5.65 -18.29 -23.62
N LEU A 45 -6.87 -18.81 -23.51
CA LEU A 45 -7.47 -19.66 -24.54
C LEU A 45 -7.72 -18.93 -25.88
N LYS A 46 -7.70 -17.58 -25.88
CA LYS A 46 -7.90 -16.79 -27.11
C LYS A 46 -6.63 -16.61 -27.95
N GLY A 47 -5.49 -17.13 -27.49
CA GLY A 47 -4.22 -17.08 -28.21
C GLY A 47 -3.62 -15.68 -28.37
N LYS A 48 -4.01 -14.70 -27.52
CA LYS A 48 -3.46 -13.35 -27.48
C LYS A 48 -2.81 -13.09 -26.13
N ALA A 49 -1.51 -12.81 -26.14
CA ALA A 49 -0.73 -12.61 -24.92
C ALA A 49 -1.06 -11.31 -24.17
N PHE A 50 -1.38 -10.22 -24.87
CA PHE A 50 -1.64 -8.92 -24.24
C PHE A 50 -2.80 -8.93 -23.20
N PRO A 51 -3.98 -9.53 -23.45
CA PRO A 51 -5.02 -9.63 -22.45
C PRO A 51 -4.62 -10.43 -21.21
N VAL A 52 -3.78 -11.45 -21.36
CA VAL A 52 -3.27 -12.30 -20.27
C VAL A 52 -2.43 -11.47 -19.28
N MET A 53 -1.63 -10.54 -19.78
CA MET A 53 -0.85 -9.60 -18.95
C MET A 53 -1.72 -8.46 -18.40
N SER A 54 -2.58 -7.88 -19.24
CA SER A 54 -3.27 -6.64 -18.88
C SER A 54 -4.38 -6.83 -17.83
N LEU A 55 -4.99 -8.02 -17.74
CA LEU A 55 -6.04 -8.31 -16.76
C LEU A 55 -5.51 -8.35 -15.32
N PRO A 56 -4.44 -9.12 -14.99
CA PRO A 56 -3.85 -9.10 -13.66
C PRO A 56 -3.30 -7.71 -13.28
N LEU A 57 -2.64 -7.04 -14.22
CA LEU A 57 -2.08 -5.70 -13.98
C LEU A 57 -3.17 -4.69 -13.63
N ARG A 58 -4.33 -4.75 -14.31
CA ARG A 58 -5.49 -3.91 -13.99
C ARG A 58 -6.09 -4.23 -12.63
N SER A 59 -6.14 -5.51 -12.26
CA SER A 59 -6.55 -5.97 -10.93
C SER A 59 -5.63 -5.37 -9.85
N GLY A 60 -4.33 -5.55 -9.98
CA GLY A 60 -3.34 -5.02 -9.05
C GLY A 60 -3.43 -3.50 -8.89
N MET A 61 -3.58 -2.76 -10.01
CA MET A 61 -3.78 -1.30 -9.96
C MET A 61 -5.03 -0.90 -9.19
N SER A 62 -6.16 -1.61 -9.36
CA SER A 62 -7.39 -1.30 -8.64
C SER A 62 -7.25 -1.50 -7.14
N ILE A 63 -6.53 -2.55 -6.73
CA ILE A 63 -6.25 -2.85 -5.33
C ILE A 63 -5.28 -1.81 -4.75
N GLY A 64 -4.19 -1.50 -5.45
CA GLY A 64 -3.21 -0.51 -5.03
C GLY A 64 -3.82 0.88 -4.83
N VAL A 65 -4.66 1.34 -5.76
CA VAL A 65 -5.37 2.62 -5.61
C VAL A 65 -6.34 2.58 -4.42
N LEU A 66 -7.08 1.49 -4.24
CA LEU A 66 -8.02 1.36 -3.13
C LEU A 66 -7.31 1.45 -1.78
N LEU A 67 -6.24 0.68 -1.58
CA LEU A 67 -5.51 0.64 -0.31
C LEU A 67 -4.96 2.02 0.08
N ILE A 68 -4.38 2.74 -0.89
CA ILE A 68 -3.86 4.09 -0.64
C ILE A 68 -5.00 5.08 -0.33
N CYS A 69 -6.13 4.98 -1.03
CA CYS A 69 -7.30 5.83 -0.77
C CYS A 69 -7.90 5.58 0.61
N VAL A 70 -8.05 4.32 1.02
CA VAL A 70 -8.58 3.97 2.35
C VAL A 70 -7.69 4.53 3.43
N GLU A 71 -6.38 4.32 3.31
CA GLU A 71 -5.39 4.83 4.25
C GLU A 71 -5.44 6.36 4.36
N LEU A 72 -5.42 7.05 3.21
CA LEU A 72 -5.48 8.51 3.18
C LEU A 72 -6.76 9.04 3.85
N VAL A 73 -7.90 8.42 3.60
CA VAL A 73 -9.19 8.79 4.22
C VAL A 73 -9.14 8.59 5.74
N MET A 74 -8.59 7.46 6.22
CA MET A 74 -8.47 7.20 7.66
C MET A 74 -7.56 8.22 8.35
N MET A 75 -6.43 8.56 7.74
CA MET A 75 -5.53 9.60 8.24
C MET A 75 -6.21 10.98 8.29
N ILE A 76 -6.96 11.35 7.27
CA ILE A 76 -7.71 12.62 7.24
C ILE A 76 -8.77 12.64 8.33
N ILE A 77 -9.48 11.53 8.56
CA ILE A 77 -10.48 11.43 9.64
C ILE A 77 -9.81 11.66 11.01
N ILE A 78 -8.65 11.07 11.27
CA ILE A 78 -7.90 11.32 12.51
C ILE A 78 -7.59 12.82 12.65
N LEU A 79 -7.07 13.46 11.61
CA LEU A 79 -6.71 14.89 11.67
C LEU A 79 -7.90 15.82 11.87
N LEU A 80 -9.08 15.50 11.30
CA LEU A 80 -10.25 16.36 11.34
C LEU A 80 -11.06 16.20 12.63
N PHE A 81 -11.16 14.99 13.16
CA PHE A 81 -12.09 14.68 14.26
C PHE A 81 -11.42 14.49 15.61
N ILE A 82 -10.11 14.24 15.64
CA ILE A 82 -9.39 14.04 16.89
C ILE A 82 -8.69 15.35 17.30
N PRO A 83 -8.81 15.79 18.57
CA PRO A 83 -8.08 16.94 19.07
C PRO A 83 -6.59 16.78 18.86
N ARG A 84 -5.89 17.86 18.47
CA ARG A 84 -4.47 17.88 18.14
C ARG A 84 -3.60 17.19 19.21
N GLU A 85 -3.93 17.38 20.47
CA GLU A 85 -3.20 16.81 21.62
C GLU A 85 -3.20 15.27 21.62
N ASN A 86 -4.28 14.66 21.11
CA ASN A 86 -4.48 13.20 21.08
C ASN A 86 -4.24 12.60 19.70
N ALA A 87 -4.17 13.39 18.64
CA ALA A 87 -4.06 12.92 17.27
C ALA A 87 -2.81 12.04 17.04
N GLY A 88 -1.66 12.45 17.58
CA GLY A 88 -0.43 11.66 17.49
C GLY A 88 -0.54 10.26 18.10
N ALA A 89 -1.16 10.16 19.28
CA ALA A 89 -1.38 8.89 19.96
C ALA A 89 -2.38 8.00 19.19
N CYS A 90 -3.42 8.60 18.59
CA CYS A 90 -4.38 7.88 17.75
C CYS A 90 -3.75 7.39 16.44
N PHE A 91 -2.86 8.17 15.81
CA PHE A 91 -2.06 7.73 14.67
C PHE A 91 -1.20 6.52 15.00
N ILE A 92 -0.50 6.56 16.13
CA ILE A 92 0.32 5.42 16.59
C ILE A 92 -0.57 4.20 16.85
N GLY A 93 -1.71 4.38 17.51
CA GLY A 93 -2.68 3.30 17.74
C GLY A 93 -3.17 2.68 16.44
N PHE A 94 -3.51 3.51 15.44
CA PHE A 94 -3.94 3.07 14.12
C PHE A 94 -2.84 2.27 13.40
N ALA A 95 -1.60 2.77 13.37
CA ALA A 95 -0.46 2.09 12.76
C ALA A 95 -0.14 0.74 13.44
N ILE A 96 -0.22 0.67 14.78
CA ILE A 96 -0.07 -0.61 15.51
C ILE A 96 -1.18 -1.59 15.10
N GLY A 97 -2.42 -1.11 14.97
CA GLY A 97 -3.54 -1.93 14.51
C GLY A 97 -3.33 -2.48 13.11
N GLU A 98 -2.90 -1.65 12.17
CA GLU A 98 -2.57 -2.06 10.80
C GLU A 98 -1.49 -3.14 10.78
N SER A 99 -0.41 -2.93 11.53
CA SER A 99 0.71 -3.85 11.62
C SER A 99 0.31 -5.20 12.21
N LEU A 100 -0.53 -5.20 13.25
CA LEU A 100 -1.07 -6.43 13.83
C LEU A 100 -1.97 -7.16 12.83
N GLY A 101 -2.87 -6.45 12.17
CA GLY A 101 -3.76 -7.01 11.14
C GLY A 101 -2.97 -7.60 9.97
N ALA A 102 -2.01 -6.87 9.44
CA ALA A 102 -1.16 -7.31 8.34
C ALA A 102 -0.30 -8.52 8.71
N SER A 103 0.28 -8.54 9.91
CA SER A 103 1.08 -9.67 10.40
C SER A 103 0.25 -10.94 10.53
N ALA A 104 -0.97 -10.85 11.08
CA ALA A 104 -1.89 -11.98 11.17
C ALA A 104 -2.28 -12.50 9.78
N LEU A 105 -2.60 -11.60 8.84
CA LEU A 105 -2.98 -11.96 7.47
C LEU A 105 -1.85 -12.61 6.69
N ARG A 106 -0.61 -12.12 6.82
CA ARG A 106 0.58 -12.71 6.19
C ARG A 106 0.83 -14.13 6.69
N ILE A 107 0.75 -14.34 8.01
CA ILE A 107 0.93 -15.67 8.62
C ILE A 107 -0.17 -16.62 8.14
N CYS A 108 -1.44 -16.19 8.22
CA CYS A 108 -2.58 -17.01 7.80
C CYS A 108 -2.52 -17.36 6.32
N GLY A 109 -2.21 -16.40 5.45
CA GLY A 109 -2.08 -16.62 4.01
C GLY A 109 -0.97 -17.63 3.69
N GLY A 110 0.23 -17.45 4.25
CA GLY A 110 1.34 -18.37 4.05
C GLY A 110 1.10 -19.78 4.58
N ILE A 111 0.44 -19.91 5.74
CA ILE A 111 0.09 -21.23 6.30
C ILE A 111 -0.96 -21.91 5.42
N PHE A 112 -1.98 -21.18 4.95
CA PHE A 112 -3.06 -21.72 4.13
C PHE A 112 -2.51 -22.30 2.81
N THR A 113 -1.65 -21.55 2.12
CA THR A 113 -0.97 -22.01 0.90
C THR A 113 -0.16 -23.27 1.17
N LYS A 114 0.65 -23.30 2.24
CA LYS A 114 1.49 -24.46 2.54
C LYS A 114 0.71 -25.71 2.96
N ILE A 115 -0.42 -25.56 3.64
CA ILE A 115 -1.25 -26.70 3.99
C ILE A 115 -1.91 -27.30 2.73
N ALA A 116 -2.35 -26.45 1.80
CA ALA A 116 -2.93 -26.88 0.53
C ALA A 116 -1.90 -27.65 -0.34
N ASP A 117 -0.70 -27.10 -0.48
CA ASP A 117 0.45 -27.70 -1.17
C ASP A 117 0.81 -29.08 -0.61
N ILE A 118 0.98 -29.19 0.72
CA ILE A 118 1.24 -30.48 1.39
C ILE A 118 0.11 -31.49 1.12
N GLY A 119 -1.13 -31.04 1.09
CA GLY A 119 -2.29 -31.90 0.78
C GLY A 119 -2.24 -32.45 -0.65
N ALA A 120 -1.90 -31.61 -1.63
CA ALA A 120 -1.74 -31.99 -3.03
C ALA A 120 -0.58 -32.96 -3.24
N ASP A 121 0.57 -32.70 -2.62
CA ASP A 121 1.74 -33.58 -2.61
C ASP A 121 1.47 -34.94 -1.97
N LEU A 122 0.72 -34.97 -0.89
CA LEU A 122 0.36 -36.25 -0.24
C LEU A 122 -0.47 -37.16 -1.17
N MET A 123 -1.38 -36.57 -1.95
CA MET A 123 -2.14 -37.30 -2.98
C MET A 123 -1.22 -37.90 -4.05
N LYS A 124 -0.19 -37.15 -4.48
CA LYS A 124 0.83 -37.62 -5.44
C LYS A 124 1.62 -38.81 -4.89
N ILE A 125 2.04 -38.75 -3.62
CA ILE A 125 2.86 -39.77 -3.00
C ILE A 125 2.05 -41.06 -2.74
N ILE A 126 0.86 -40.93 -2.14
CA ILE A 126 0.05 -42.08 -1.69
C ILE A 126 -0.71 -42.72 -2.85
N PHE A 127 -1.39 -41.90 -3.66
CA PHE A 127 -2.29 -42.41 -4.70
C PHE A 127 -1.69 -42.44 -6.09
N LYS A 128 -0.40 -42.00 -6.24
CA LYS A 128 0.30 -41.95 -7.53
C LYS A 128 -0.46 -41.11 -8.60
N ILE A 129 -1.17 -40.11 -8.15
CA ILE A 129 -1.87 -39.14 -8.98
C ILE A 129 -0.96 -37.92 -9.13
N ASP A 130 -0.70 -37.44 -10.36
CA ASP A 130 0.12 -36.26 -10.58
C ASP A 130 -0.47 -35.03 -9.89
N GLU A 131 0.40 -34.11 -9.49
CA GLU A 131 0.04 -32.92 -8.74
C GLU A 131 -1.01 -32.09 -9.47
N ASP A 132 -0.85 -31.90 -10.80
CA ASP A 132 -1.76 -31.14 -11.67
C ASP A 132 -2.91 -31.99 -12.27
N ASP A 133 -3.08 -33.23 -11.85
CA ASP A 133 -4.14 -34.11 -12.38
C ASP A 133 -5.52 -33.65 -11.87
N ALA A 134 -6.46 -33.46 -12.77
CA ALA A 134 -7.84 -33.06 -12.44
C ALA A 134 -8.58 -34.01 -11.47
N ARG A 135 -8.06 -35.23 -11.30
CA ARG A 135 -8.56 -36.23 -10.31
C ARG A 135 -8.02 -36.01 -8.90
N ASN A 136 -6.98 -35.17 -8.75
CA ASN A 136 -6.42 -34.82 -7.46
C ASN A 136 -7.27 -33.71 -6.82
N PRO A 137 -8.05 -33.99 -5.76
CA PRO A 137 -8.86 -32.95 -5.11
C PRO A 137 -7.99 -31.88 -4.43
N GLY A 138 -6.71 -32.15 -4.16
CA GLY A 138 -5.75 -31.20 -3.64
C GLY A 138 -5.46 -30.06 -4.59
N VAL A 139 -5.52 -30.29 -5.91
CA VAL A 139 -5.29 -29.25 -6.94
C VAL A 139 -6.20 -28.04 -6.77
N ILE A 140 -7.49 -28.26 -6.49
CA ILE A 140 -8.43 -27.15 -6.29
C ILE A 140 -8.09 -26.37 -5.03
N ALA A 141 -7.73 -27.08 -3.95
CA ALA A 141 -7.34 -26.46 -2.69
C ALA A 141 -6.04 -25.68 -2.82
N ASP A 142 -5.06 -26.23 -3.54
CA ASP A 142 -3.77 -25.62 -3.81
C ASP A 142 -3.90 -24.35 -4.66
N CYS A 143 -4.52 -24.44 -5.82
CA CYS A 143 -4.79 -23.27 -6.67
C CYS A 143 -5.61 -22.18 -5.95
N THR A 144 -6.55 -22.57 -5.07
CA THR A 144 -7.32 -21.61 -4.27
C THR A 144 -6.47 -21.01 -3.16
N GLY A 145 -5.63 -21.84 -2.53
CA GLY A 145 -4.69 -21.44 -1.48
C GLY A 145 -3.70 -20.40 -1.98
N ASP A 146 -3.06 -20.68 -3.10
CA ASP A 146 -2.12 -19.77 -3.76
C ASP A 146 -2.78 -18.44 -4.14
N ASN A 147 -3.94 -18.52 -4.80
CA ASN A 147 -4.65 -17.29 -5.19
C ASN A 147 -5.05 -16.42 -4.00
N ALA A 148 -5.51 -17.04 -2.91
CA ALA A 148 -5.85 -16.31 -1.68
C ALA A 148 -4.60 -15.83 -0.93
N GLY A 149 -3.60 -16.70 -0.73
CA GLY A 149 -2.37 -16.41 0.02
C GLY A 149 -1.55 -15.30 -0.62
N ASP A 150 -1.32 -15.41 -1.93
CA ASP A 150 -0.54 -14.44 -2.70
C ASP A 150 -1.25 -13.08 -2.85
N SER A 151 -2.57 -13.05 -2.71
CA SER A 151 -3.33 -11.79 -2.71
C SER A 151 -3.38 -11.13 -1.35
N VAL A 152 -3.55 -11.91 -0.28
CA VAL A 152 -3.74 -11.39 1.08
C VAL A 152 -2.48 -10.78 1.64
N GLY A 153 -1.33 -11.47 1.50
CA GLY A 153 -0.05 -11.02 2.02
C GLY A 153 0.38 -9.66 1.46
N PRO A 154 0.61 -9.53 0.15
CA PRO A 154 1.06 -8.28 -0.47
C PRO A 154 0.07 -7.12 -0.29
N THR A 155 -1.25 -7.39 -0.27
CA THR A 155 -2.25 -6.35 -0.09
C THR A 155 -2.23 -5.79 1.33
N ALA A 156 -2.15 -6.65 2.33
CA ALA A 156 -2.04 -6.25 3.74
C ALA A 156 -0.70 -5.55 4.02
N ASP A 157 0.39 -6.05 3.42
CA ASP A 157 1.73 -5.48 3.54
C ASP A 157 1.81 -4.07 2.90
N GLY A 158 1.22 -3.91 1.73
CA GLY A 158 1.14 -2.60 1.06
C GLY A 158 0.34 -1.57 1.87
N PHE A 159 -0.76 -1.98 2.49
CA PHE A 159 -1.56 -1.12 3.36
C PHE A 159 -0.78 -0.71 4.61
N GLU A 160 -0.19 -1.66 5.33
CA GLU A 160 0.65 -1.42 6.50
C GLU A 160 1.83 -0.50 6.17
N THR A 161 2.60 -0.81 5.14
CA THR A 161 3.81 -0.07 4.79
C THR A 161 3.49 1.39 4.46
N TYR A 162 2.40 1.62 3.75
CA TYR A 162 1.95 2.97 3.40
C TYR A 162 1.45 3.74 4.62
N GLY A 163 0.71 3.08 5.53
CA GLY A 163 0.19 3.67 6.76
C GLY A 163 1.27 4.00 7.77
N VAL A 164 2.09 3.01 8.12
CA VAL A 164 3.17 3.17 9.11
C VAL A 164 4.17 4.25 8.70
N THR A 165 4.57 4.29 7.42
CA THR A 165 5.46 5.36 6.92
C THR A 165 4.82 6.75 7.03
N GLY A 166 3.52 6.87 6.74
CA GLY A 166 2.80 8.13 6.91
C GLY A 166 2.72 8.60 8.33
N VAL A 167 2.37 7.69 9.23
CA VAL A 167 2.31 7.98 10.66
C VAL A 167 3.69 8.35 11.20
N ALA A 168 4.75 7.66 10.79
CA ALA A 168 6.12 7.97 11.19
C ALA A 168 6.52 9.40 10.77
N LEU A 169 6.25 9.78 9.52
CA LEU A 169 6.54 11.12 9.00
C LEU A 169 5.73 12.20 9.73
N ILE A 170 4.44 11.99 9.95
CA ILE A 170 3.59 12.95 10.68
C ILE A 170 4.07 13.07 12.13
N SER A 171 4.38 11.96 12.79
CA SER A 171 4.90 11.95 14.15
C SER A 171 6.22 12.69 14.26
N PHE A 172 7.14 12.47 13.29
CA PHE A 172 8.41 13.20 13.24
C PHE A 172 8.20 14.72 13.08
N ILE A 173 7.28 15.13 12.19
CA ILE A 173 6.97 16.56 12.00
C ILE A 173 6.42 17.16 13.30
N VAL A 174 5.48 16.50 13.95
CA VAL A 174 4.86 17.00 15.19
C VAL A 174 5.88 17.09 16.34
N LEU A 175 6.83 16.16 16.40
CA LEU A 175 7.80 16.09 17.49
C LEU A 175 9.06 16.95 17.26
N ALA A 176 9.48 17.11 16.02
CA ALA A 176 10.79 17.70 15.70
C ALA A 176 10.70 18.98 14.89
N ALA A 177 9.75 19.10 13.95
CA ALA A 177 9.67 20.27 13.09
C ALA A 177 9.16 21.50 13.86
N GLY A 178 9.81 22.64 13.65
CA GLY A 178 9.46 23.90 14.31
C GLY A 178 9.84 23.97 15.80
N MET A 179 10.64 23.02 16.28
CA MET A 179 11.17 23.02 17.64
C MET A 179 12.58 23.64 17.68
N SER A 180 12.88 24.39 18.75
CA SER A 180 14.25 24.83 19.05
C SER A 180 14.61 24.56 20.52
N TYR A 181 15.92 24.47 20.78
CA TYR A 181 16.38 24.38 22.17
C TYR A 181 16.28 25.75 22.83
N THR A 182 15.64 25.79 23.99
CA THR A 182 15.64 26.96 24.88
C THR A 182 16.95 27.05 25.64
N ASP A 183 17.26 28.23 26.17
CA ASP A 183 18.47 28.49 26.99
C ASP A 183 18.63 27.51 28.18
N ASN A 184 17.55 26.89 28.61
CA ASN A 184 17.53 25.87 29.67
C ASN A 184 17.74 24.42 29.13
N GLY A 185 18.05 24.25 27.84
CA GLY A 185 18.26 22.93 27.23
C GLY A 185 16.99 22.12 26.98
N SER A 186 15.80 22.69 27.18
CA SER A 186 14.52 22.04 26.87
C SER A 186 14.07 22.37 25.45
N LEU A 187 13.46 21.41 24.74
CA LEU A 187 12.83 21.62 23.46
C LEU A 187 11.54 22.43 23.60
N ALA A 188 11.43 23.55 22.92
CA ALA A 188 10.22 24.37 22.88
C ALA A 188 9.83 24.69 21.43
N LEU A 189 8.54 24.86 21.20
CA LEU A 189 8.00 25.23 19.90
C LEU A 189 8.39 26.68 19.57
N MET A 190 8.95 26.93 18.38
CA MET A 190 9.23 28.27 17.89
C MET A 190 7.94 29.06 17.67
N ALA A 191 8.00 30.39 17.63
CA ALA A 191 6.84 31.25 17.37
C ALA A 191 6.10 30.85 16.08
N ASP A 192 6.84 30.52 15.04
CA ASP A 192 6.32 30.08 13.74
C ASP A 192 6.24 28.54 13.60
N GLY A 193 6.53 27.82 14.68
CA GLY A 193 6.60 26.34 14.67
C GLY A 193 5.29 25.65 14.28
N ILE A 194 4.15 26.24 14.66
CA ILE A 194 2.83 25.74 14.30
C ILE A 194 2.59 25.85 12.81
N ASP A 195 2.97 26.96 12.20
CA ASP A 195 2.79 27.18 10.76
C ASP A 195 3.73 26.26 9.94
N ILE A 196 4.94 26.04 10.41
CA ILE A 196 5.90 25.11 9.80
C ILE A 196 5.33 23.69 9.84
N GLN A 197 4.86 23.23 11.01
CA GLN A 197 4.25 21.89 11.14
C GLN A 197 3.03 21.73 10.23
N ALA A 198 2.14 22.72 10.20
CA ALA A 198 0.94 22.67 9.37
C ALA A 198 1.28 22.60 7.88
N ARG A 199 2.23 23.39 7.40
CA ARG A 199 2.70 23.34 5.99
C ARG A 199 3.31 22.01 5.62
N LEU A 200 4.13 21.43 6.50
CA LEU A 200 4.75 20.12 6.26
C LEU A 200 3.71 18.99 6.27
N ILE A 201 2.71 19.03 7.14
CA ILE A 201 1.62 18.06 7.15
C ILE A 201 0.81 18.17 5.84
N VAL A 202 0.42 19.38 5.43
CA VAL A 202 -0.29 19.60 4.15
C VAL A 202 0.56 19.12 2.97
N TRP A 203 1.86 19.35 2.98
CA TRP A 203 2.78 18.86 1.97
C TRP A 203 2.79 17.33 1.89
N ILE A 204 2.90 16.60 3.03
CA ILE A 204 2.84 15.13 3.05
C ILE A 204 1.52 14.62 2.46
N PHE A 205 0.39 15.18 2.88
CA PHE A 205 -0.91 14.76 2.34
C PHE A 205 -1.04 15.05 0.84
N THR A 206 -0.52 16.18 0.39
CA THR A 206 -0.47 16.52 -1.04
C THR A 206 0.39 15.51 -1.81
N MET A 207 1.56 15.14 -1.28
CA MET A 207 2.41 14.11 -1.88
C MET A 207 1.70 12.76 -1.98
N ARG A 208 1.01 12.34 -0.94
CA ARG A 208 0.24 11.09 -0.95
C ARG A 208 -0.90 11.10 -1.96
N LEU A 209 -1.62 12.21 -2.09
CA LEU A 209 -2.64 12.37 -3.12
C LEU A 209 -2.02 12.32 -4.53
N LEU A 210 -0.89 12.99 -4.72
CA LEU A 210 -0.18 12.98 -6.00
C LEU A 210 0.37 11.60 -6.36
N MET A 211 0.79 10.80 -5.40
CA MET A 211 1.19 9.40 -5.64
C MET A 211 0.06 8.57 -6.24
N ILE A 212 -1.18 8.76 -5.80
CA ILE A 212 -2.33 8.10 -6.42
C ILE A 212 -2.47 8.52 -7.88
N ILE A 213 -2.44 9.83 -8.14
CA ILE A 213 -2.61 10.39 -9.49
C ILE A 213 -1.47 9.94 -10.40
N THR A 214 -0.22 10.04 -9.96
CA THR A 214 0.95 9.63 -10.76
C THR A 214 0.95 8.15 -11.06
N SER A 215 0.54 7.29 -10.12
CA SER A 215 0.42 5.85 -10.32
C SER A 215 -0.63 5.52 -11.38
N VAL A 216 -1.81 6.13 -11.31
CA VAL A 216 -2.87 5.93 -12.31
C VAL A 216 -2.44 6.44 -13.68
N VAL A 217 -1.83 7.63 -13.76
CA VAL A 217 -1.34 8.21 -15.02
C VAL A 217 -0.24 7.35 -15.63
N SER A 218 0.74 6.91 -14.84
CA SER A 218 1.81 6.01 -15.28
C SER A 218 1.25 4.70 -15.83
N TYR A 219 0.29 4.10 -15.13
CA TYR A 219 -0.39 2.90 -15.58
C TYR A 219 -1.11 3.14 -16.92
N MET A 220 -1.85 4.25 -17.06
CA MET A 220 -2.55 4.57 -18.31
C MET A 220 -1.57 4.75 -19.48
N ILE A 221 -0.48 5.47 -19.27
CA ILE A 221 0.58 5.67 -20.27
C ILE A 221 1.19 4.32 -20.66
N ASN A 222 1.63 3.54 -19.68
CA ASN A 222 2.23 2.24 -19.94
C ASN A 222 1.28 1.27 -20.66
N ASN A 223 0.02 1.22 -20.23
CA ASN A 223 -0.99 0.36 -20.84
C ASN A 223 -1.27 0.76 -22.30
N TRP A 224 -1.30 2.06 -22.58
CA TRP A 224 -1.46 2.57 -23.95
C TRP A 224 -0.29 2.20 -24.86
N PHE A 225 0.95 2.42 -24.41
CA PHE A 225 2.16 2.02 -25.14
C PHE A 225 2.24 0.51 -25.33
N SER A 226 1.98 -0.27 -24.28
CA SER A 226 2.00 -1.72 -24.33
C SER A 226 0.94 -2.28 -25.28
N LYS A 227 -0.26 -1.68 -25.32
CA LYS A 227 -1.30 -2.06 -26.26
C LYS A 227 -0.91 -1.77 -27.71
N LEU A 228 -0.27 -0.63 -27.99
CA LEU A 228 0.21 -0.30 -29.34
C LEU A 228 1.30 -1.26 -29.80
N ARG A 229 2.23 -1.61 -28.91
CA ARG A 229 3.41 -2.43 -29.26
C ARG A 229 3.12 -3.93 -29.28
N PHE A 230 2.29 -4.42 -28.37
CA PHE A 230 2.08 -5.85 -28.13
C PHE A 230 0.63 -6.32 -28.37
N GLY A 231 -0.32 -5.42 -28.62
CA GLY A 231 -1.75 -5.73 -28.70
C GLY A 231 -2.14 -6.80 -29.73
N ASN A 232 -1.37 -6.93 -30.82
CA ASN A 232 -1.60 -7.90 -31.90
C ASN A 232 -0.62 -9.08 -31.89
N LYS A 233 0.34 -9.12 -30.96
CA LYS A 233 1.31 -10.20 -30.88
C LYS A 233 0.70 -11.42 -30.19
N GLN A 234 1.04 -12.61 -30.69
CA GLN A 234 0.63 -13.87 -30.07
C GLN A 234 1.47 -14.22 -28.85
N ASP A 235 2.74 -13.78 -28.88
CA ASP A 235 3.70 -13.98 -27.80
C ASP A 235 4.61 -12.77 -27.64
N PHE A 236 4.98 -12.45 -26.41
CA PHE A 236 5.98 -11.44 -26.05
C PHE A 236 6.42 -11.64 -24.60
N ASP A 237 7.57 -11.13 -24.26
CA ASP A 237 8.09 -11.12 -22.90
C ASP A 237 7.27 -10.14 -22.02
N PHE A 238 6.59 -10.67 -21.01
CA PHE A 238 5.76 -9.88 -20.07
C PHE A 238 6.59 -8.99 -19.15
N GLU A 239 7.87 -9.28 -18.97
CA GLU A 239 8.76 -8.47 -18.15
C GLU A 239 8.98 -7.08 -18.75
N VAL A 240 9.04 -6.97 -20.07
CA VAL A 240 9.27 -5.69 -20.75
C VAL A 240 8.24 -4.61 -20.42
N PRO A 241 6.91 -4.85 -20.52
CA PRO A 241 5.93 -3.84 -20.10
C PRO A 241 5.86 -3.62 -18.59
N LEU A 242 6.19 -4.61 -17.77
CA LEU A 242 6.24 -4.44 -16.32
C LEU A 242 7.41 -3.55 -15.91
N THR A 243 8.60 -3.83 -16.44
CA THR A 243 9.80 -3.00 -16.22
C THR A 243 9.60 -1.57 -16.74
N SER A 244 8.97 -1.40 -17.92
CA SER A 244 8.66 -0.07 -18.44
C SER A 244 7.70 0.71 -17.53
N LEU A 245 6.72 0.04 -16.91
CA LEU A 245 5.82 0.64 -15.92
C LEU A 245 6.59 1.17 -14.72
N VAL A 246 7.53 0.38 -14.18
CA VAL A 246 8.37 0.78 -13.04
C VAL A 246 9.17 2.04 -13.39
N TRP A 247 9.85 2.06 -14.55
CA TRP A 247 10.62 3.23 -14.99
C TRP A 247 9.76 4.49 -15.17
N ILE A 248 8.62 4.35 -15.86
CA ILE A 248 7.69 5.48 -16.08
C ILE A 248 7.19 6.02 -14.74
N THR A 249 6.76 5.14 -13.83
CA THR A 249 6.24 5.54 -12.53
C THR A 249 7.32 6.22 -11.69
N SER A 250 8.53 5.66 -11.63
CA SER A 250 9.64 6.21 -10.86
C SER A 250 10.05 7.59 -11.36
N LEU A 251 10.27 7.75 -12.66
CA LEU A 251 10.67 9.02 -13.24
C LEU A 251 9.59 10.10 -13.07
N LEU A 252 8.33 9.74 -13.30
CA LEU A 252 7.21 10.66 -13.12
C LEU A 252 7.05 11.06 -11.65
N SER A 253 7.12 10.11 -10.72
CA SER A 253 7.01 10.38 -9.29
C SER A 253 8.14 11.27 -8.78
N ILE A 254 9.39 11.03 -9.20
CA ILE A 254 10.53 11.89 -8.87
C ILE A 254 10.29 13.32 -9.37
N ALA A 255 9.93 13.48 -10.64
CA ALA A 255 9.69 14.80 -11.22
C ALA A 255 8.59 15.57 -10.50
N VAL A 256 7.47 14.90 -10.20
CA VAL A 256 6.32 15.49 -9.48
C VAL A 256 6.71 15.83 -8.03
N THR A 257 7.39 14.92 -7.33
CA THR A 257 7.83 15.14 -5.95
C THR A 257 8.73 16.36 -5.83
N PHE A 258 9.76 16.46 -6.65
CA PHE A 258 10.66 17.62 -6.64
C PHE A 258 9.94 18.91 -7.04
N GLY A 259 9.11 18.88 -8.09
CA GLY A 259 8.37 20.05 -8.55
C GLY A 259 7.40 20.59 -7.51
N VAL A 260 6.60 19.71 -6.90
CA VAL A 260 5.61 20.13 -5.90
C VAL A 260 6.27 20.52 -4.58
N SER A 261 7.33 19.84 -4.16
CA SER A 261 8.10 20.23 -2.98
C SER A 261 8.71 21.63 -3.15
N TYR A 262 9.26 21.94 -4.32
CA TYR A 262 9.75 23.28 -4.61
C TYR A 262 8.66 24.34 -4.45
N VAL A 263 7.47 24.11 -5.00
CA VAL A 263 6.34 25.05 -4.94
C VAL A 263 5.80 25.21 -3.50
N MET A 264 5.67 24.12 -2.74
CA MET A 264 5.01 24.15 -1.43
C MET A 264 5.95 24.57 -0.29
N ILE A 265 7.20 24.10 -0.31
CA ILE A 265 8.14 24.26 0.79
C ILE A 265 9.46 24.97 0.39
N GLY A 266 9.62 25.36 -0.88
CA GLY A 266 10.82 26.04 -1.36
C GLY A 266 11.12 27.36 -0.65
N GLY A 267 10.10 28.04 -0.11
CA GLY A 267 10.27 29.28 0.67
C GLY A 267 10.58 29.09 2.14
N MET A 268 10.66 27.85 2.66
CA MET A 268 10.89 27.57 4.08
C MET A 268 12.37 27.48 4.47
N GLY A 269 13.30 27.51 3.49
CA GLY A 269 14.74 27.43 3.70
C GLY A 269 15.45 27.02 2.42
N GLU A 270 16.69 27.50 2.22
CA GLU A 270 17.39 27.36 0.93
C GLU A 270 17.54 25.91 0.44
N ASP A 271 17.62 24.93 1.36
CA ASP A 271 17.91 23.54 1.03
C ASP A 271 16.81 22.55 1.48
N LEU A 272 15.80 23.00 2.21
CA LEU A 272 14.86 22.10 2.89
C LEU A 272 14.02 21.28 1.88
N TRP A 273 13.56 21.92 0.81
CA TRP A 273 12.65 21.31 -0.18
C TRP A 273 13.28 20.12 -0.90
N TRP A 274 14.55 20.22 -1.31
CA TRP A 274 15.18 19.11 -2.02
C TRP A 274 15.62 17.99 -1.07
N LYS A 275 16.07 18.33 0.15
CA LYS A 275 16.44 17.34 1.18
C LYS A 275 15.22 16.49 1.56
N LEU A 276 14.07 17.13 1.80
CA LEU A 276 12.83 16.42 2.09
C LEU A 276 12.31 15.62 0.88
N SER A 277 12.48 16.12 -0.34
CA SER A 277 12.11 15.39 -1.56
C SER A 277 12.93 14.11 -1.78
N VAL A 278 14.17 14.07 -1.28
CA VAL A 278 15.01 12.85 -1.34
C VAL A 278 14.61 11.83 -0.28
N ILE A 279 14.04 12.27 0.85
CA ILE A 279 13.64 11.38 1.94
C ILE A 279 12.31 10.68 1.64
N ILE A 280 11.40 11.34 0.96
CA ILE A 280 10.10 10.80 0.54
C ILE A 280 10.23 9.94 -0.73
#